data_70db41c33f7c01df1b60b4b1a687668d
#
_entry.id   70db41c33f7c01df1b60b4b1a687668d
#
_cell.length_a   1.000
_cell.length_b   1.000
_cell.length_c   1.000
_cell.angle_alpha   90.00
_cell.angle_beta   90.00
_cell.angle_gamma   90.00
#
_symmetry.space_group_name_H-M   'P 1'
#
loop_
_entity.id
_entity.type
_entity.pdbx_description
1 polymer ?
#
loop_
_entity_poly.entity_id
_entity_poly.type
_entity_poly.pdbx_seq_one_letter_code
_entity_poly.pdbx_strand_id
1 'polypeptide(L)'
;MYKRQATQLYIFNKEFGLAGTPPLLAFGVSMVAPVIYTFGNEEQKAKYLPDILEFNTWWCQGYSEPGSGSDLASLKTKAVKTSDGEHYIINGAKTWTTLAQNADWIFCLTRTETTSIKQEGISFILIDMKTPGIEVKPIITIDGEHEVNSVFFTDVKVPVENLIGEEGKGWTYAKFLFCLLYTSDAADD
;
A
#
# COMPACT_ATOMS: atom_id res chain seq x y z
N MET A 1 -11.60 15.50 -3.10
CA MET A 1 -12.31 14.38 -2.44
C MET A 1 -13.31 14.94 -1.46
N TYR A 2 -14.60 14.75 -1.67
CA TYR A 2 -15.63 15.23 -0.75
C TYR A 2 -15.44 14.51 0.59
N LYS A 3 -15.30 15.28 1.68
CA LYS A 3 -15.44 14.77 3.05
C LYS A 3 -16.90 14.35 3.20
N ARG A 4 -17.22 13.11 2.88
CA ARG A 4 -18.53 12.56 3.22
C ARG A 4 -18.63 12.56 4.73
N GLN A 5 -19.68 13.17 5.26
CA GLN A 5 -19.97 13.06 6.69
C GLN A 5 -20.23 11.59 7.03
N ALA A 6 -19.92 11.15 8.24
CA ALA A 6 -20.08 9.77 8.68
C ALA A 6 -21.49 9.22 8.35
N THR A 7 -22.53 10.03 8.57
CA THR A 7 -23.92 9.67 8.21
C THR A 7 -24.11 9.36 6.72
N GLN A 8 -23.45 10.12 5.83
CA GLN A 8 -23.57 9.88 4.39
C GLN A 8 -22.84 8.58 4.00
N LEU A 9 -21.71 8.30 4.62
CA LEU A 9 -20.97 7.05 4.40
C LEU A 9 -21.77 5.84 4.90
N TYR A 10 -22.38 5.95 6.07
CA TYR A 10 -23.27 4.92 6.62
C TYR A 10 -24.45 4.62 5.68
N ILE A 11 -25.16 5.67 5.23
CA ILE A 11 -26.28 5.50 4.30
C ILE A 11 -25.80 4.84 3.00
N PHE A 12 -24.69 5.30 2.44
CA PHE A 12 -24.11 4.71 1.22
C PHE A 12 -23.80 3.23 1.41
N ASN A 13 -23.08 2.86 2.47
CA ASN A 13 -22.71 1.46 2.73
C ASN A 13 -23.94 0.57 2.98
N LYS A 14 -24.94 1.10 3.70
CA LYS A 14 -26.20 0.40 3.92
C LYS A 14 -26.95 0.11 2.62
N GLU A 15 -27.14 1.11 1.78
CA GLU A 15 -27.84 0.95 0.49
C GLU A 15 -27.05 0.04 -0.45
N PHE A 16 -25.71 0.15 -0.43
CA PHE A 16 -24.82 -0.70 -1.21
C PHE A 16 -24.93 -2.18 -0.81
N GLY A 17 -24.96 -2.46 0.51
CA GLY A 17 -25.16 -3.81 1.04
C GLY A 17 -26.56 -4.37 0.74
N LEU A 18 -27.61 -3.53 0.88
CA LEU A 18 -29.00 -3.94 0.57
C LEU A 18 -29.18 -4.26 -0.93
N ALA A 19 -28.44 -3.57 -1.80
CA ALA A 19 -28.48 -3.85 -3.23
C ALA A 19 -27.73 -5.13 -3.63
N GLY A 20 -27.04 -5.82 -2.69
CA GLY A 20 -26.27 -7.03 -2.96
C GLY A 20 -25.09 -6.81 -3.90
N THR A 21 -24.54 -5.59 -3.94
CA THR A 21 -23.39 -5.27 -4.78
C THR A 21 -22.10 -5.87 -4.21
N PRO A 22 -21.12 -6.28 -5.05
CA PRO A 22 -19.83 -6.71 -4.56
C PRO A 22 -19.15 -5.60 -3.74
N PRO A 23 -18.43 -5.92 -2.65
CA PRO A 23 -17.71 -4.92 -1.88
C PRO A 23 -16.65 -4.21 -2.73
N LEU A 24 -16.49 -2.91 -2.53
CA LEU A 24 -15.44 -2.15 -3.16
C LEU A 24 -14.07 -2.58 -2.60
N LEU A 25 -13.09 -2.75 -3.48
CA LEU A 25 -11.72 -3.02 -3.06
C LEU A 25 -11.14 -1.81 -2.32
N ALA A 26 -10.84 -1.99 -1.04
CA ALA A 26 -10.42 -0.89 -0.16
C ALA A 26 -9.03 -0.35 -0.47
N PHE A 27 -8.12 -1.16 -1.04
CA PHE A 27 -6.70 -0.82 -1.19
C PHE A 27 -6.45 0.42 -2.05
N GLY A 28 -7.21 0.60 -3.14
CA GLY A 28 -7.13 1.79 -3.98
C GLY A 28 -7.75 3.00 -3.28
N VAL A 29 -9.08 3.03 -3.21
CA VAL A 29 -9.86 4.22 -2.85
C VAL A 29 -9.71 4.60 -1.37
N SER A 30 -9.72 3.61 -0.46
CA SER A 30 -9.74 3.87 0.99
C SER A 30 -8.35 3.89 1.62
N MET A 31 -7.35 3.29 0.99
CA MET A 31 -6.01 3.17 1.55
C MET A 31 -4.98 4.04 0.82
N VAL A 32 -4.56 3.69 -0.40
CA VAL A 32 -3.45 4.39 -1.07
C VAL A 32 -3.85 5.77 -1.59
N ALA A 33 -5.08 5.95 -2.11
CA ALA A 33 -5.50 7.24 -2.63
C ALA A 33 -5.44 8.38 -1.60
N PRO A 34 -5.90 8.22 -0.34
CA PRO A 34 -5.71 9.22 0.70
C PRO A 34 -4.25 9.60 0.95
N VAL A 35 -3.33 8.63 0.90
CA VAL A 35 -1.89 8.87 1.07
C VAL A 35 -1.34 9.67 -0.11
N ILE A 36 -1.65 9.26 -1.35
CA ILE A 36 -1.24 9.98 -2.57
C ILE A 36 -1.81 11.40 -2.56
N TYR A 37 -3.11 11.55 -2.25
CA TYR A 37 -3.76 12.85 -2.22
C TYR A 37 -3.13 13.81 -1.20
N THR A 38 -2.72 13.29 -0.03
CA THR A 38 -2.21 14.12 1.08
C THR A 38 -0.72 14.42 0.93
N PHE A 39 0.09 13.43 0.52
CA PHE A 39 1.54 13.51 0.56
C PHE A 39 2.21 13.41 -0.83
N GLY A 40 1.49 12.98 -1.85
CA GLY A 40 2.00 12.93 -3.21
C GLY A 40 2.11 14.31 -3.85
N ASN A 41 3.00 14.44 -4.82
CA ASN A 41 3.11 15.63 -5.66
C ASN A 41 1.98 15.67 -6.74
N GLU A 42 1.87 16.77 -7.48
CA GLU A 42 0.79 16.95 -8.46
C GLU A 42 0.88 15.96 -9.62
N GLU A 43 2.09 15.54 -10.01
CA GLU A 43 2.31 14.56 -11.07
C GLU A 43 1.83 13.18 -10.63
N GLN A 44 2.14 12.77 -9.40
CA GLN A 44 1.66 11.51 -8.80
C GLN A 44 0.14 11.51 -8.66
N LYS A 45 -0.45 12.61 -8.21
CA LYS A 45 -1.90 12.75 -8.12
C LYS A 45 -2.57 12.61 -9.49
N ALA A 46 -2.05 13.30 -10.50
CA ALA A 46 -2.57 13.24 -11.86
C ALA A 46 -2.42 11.85 -12.49
N LYS A 47 -1.32 11.15 -12.18
CA LYS A 47 -1.01 9.81 -12.71
C LYS A 47 -1.88 8.71 -12.10
N TYR A 48 -2.07 8.70 -10.77
CA TYR A 48 -2.64 7.54 -10.09
C TYR A 48 -4.10 7.70 -9.69
N LEU A 49 -4.54 8.92 -9.28
CA LEU A 49 -5.86 9.08 -8.70
C LEU A 49 -7.02 8.83 -9.68
N PRO A 50 -6.95 9.23 -10.96
CA PRO A 50 -8.01 8.93 -11.91
C PRO A 50 -8.25 7.43 -12.07
N ASP A 51 -7.19 6.66 -12.30
CA ASP A 51 -7.28 5.21 -12.51
C ASP A 51 -7.76 4.45 -11.25
N ILE A 52 -7.42 4.96 -10.06
CA ILE A 52 -7.96 4.42 -8.80
C ILE A 52 -9.46 4.67 -8.69
N LEU A 53 -9.93 5.87 -9.04
CA LEU A 53 -11.35 6.26 -8.93
C LEU A 53 -12.22 5.55 -9.96
N GLU A 54 -11.69 5.28 -11.14
CA GLU A 54 -12.36 4.58 -12.24
C GLU A 54 -12.21 3.06 -12.16
N PHE A 55 -11.47 2.54 -11.14
CA PHE A 55 -11.15 1.12 -10.99
C PHE A 55 -10.38 0.49 -12.17
N ASN A 56 -9.64 1.30 -12.93
CA ASN A 56 -8.77 0.85 -14.01
C ASN A 56 -7.51 0.15 -13.48
N THR A 57 -7.11 0.43 -12.24
CA THR A 57 -5.94 -0.17 -11.60
C THR A 57 -6.29 -0.77 -10.24
N TRP A 58 -5.78 -1.96 -9.99
CA TRP A 58 -5.94 -2.66 -8.72
C TRP A 58 -4.67 -2.51 -7.88
N TRP A 59 -4.87 -2.36 -6.56
CA TRP A 59 -3.81 -2.10 -5.62
C TRP A 59 -3.75 -3.17 -4.54
N CYS A 60 -2.55 -3.46 -4.04
CA CYS A 60 -2.36 -4.26 -2.84
C CYS A 60 -1.38 -3.59 -1.88
N GLN A 61 -1.35 -4.06 -0.63
CA GLN A 61 -0.57 -3.49 0.46
C GLN A 61 0.65 -4.33 0.77
N GLY A 62 1.85 -3.76 0.69
CA GLY A 62 3.12 -4.38 1.02
C GLY A 62 3.68 -3.89 2.36
N TYR A 63 3.07 -4.28 3.48
CA TYR A 63 3.50 -3.86 4.82
C TYR A 63 4.19 -4.99 5.56
N SER A 64 3.45 -6.01 5.99
CA SER A 64 3.95 -7.13 6.79
C SER A 64 5.04 -7.93 6.08
N GLU A 65 6.00 -8.43 6.86
CA GLU A 65 7.04 -9.35 6.41
C GLU A 65 7.02 -10.61 7.27
N PRO A 66 7.65 -11.72 6.84
CA PRO A 66 7.69 -12.94 7.65
C PRO A 66 8.21 -12.74 9.07
N GLY A 67 9.09 -11.75 9.28
CA GLY A 67 9.65 -11.40 10.59
C GLY A 67 9.14 -10.09 11.18
N SER A 68 8.17 -9.42 10.56
CA SER A 68 7.73 -8.06 10.94
C SER A 68 6.25 -7.88 10.66
N GLY A 69 5.41 -8.34 11.59
CA GLY A 69 3.97 -8.14 11.58
C GLY A 69 3.58 -7.05 12.59
N SER A 70 3.32 -7.42 13.85
CA SER A 70 3.00 -6.46 14.92
C SER A 70 4.13 -5.46 15.19
N ASP A 71 5.40 -5.88 15.12
CA ASP A 71 6.56 -4.96 15.08
C ASP A 71 6.89 -4.58 13.63
N LEU A 72 5.97 -3.90 12.95
CA LEU A 72 6.13 -3.47 11.56
C LEU A 72 7.35 -2.56 11.37
N ALA A 73 7.72 -1.78 12.39
CA ALA A 73 8.90 -0.91 12.33
C ALA A 73 10.22 -1.68 12.16
N SER A 74 10.23 -3.00 12.42
CA SER A 74 11.41 -3.86 12.20
C SER A 74 11.52 -4.42 10.78
N LEU A 75 10.72 -3.93 9.83
CA LEU A 75 10.75 -4.36 8.43
C LEU A 75 12.17 -4.27 7.82
N LYS A 76 12.47 -5.23 6.94
CA LYS A 76 13.80 -5.44 6.36
C LYS A 76 13.85 -5.32 4.84
N THR A 77 12.72 -5.28 4.15
CA THR A 77 12.70 -5.03 2.69
C THR A 77 13.42 -3.73 2.41
N LYS A 78 14.55 -3.81 1.71
CA LYS A 78 15.43 -2.66 1.43
C LYS A 78 15.08 -2.01 0.11
N ALA A 79 15.24 -0.69 0.06
CA ALA A 79 15.26 0.10 -1.17
C ALA A 79 16.54 0.93 -1.19
N VAL A 80 17.46 0.60 -2.08
CA VAL A 80 18.77 1.26 -2.20
C VAL A 80 18.76 2.09 -3.47
N LYS A 81 19.04 3.40 -3.33
CA LYS A 81 19.11 4.30 -4.47
C LYS A 81 20.30 3.97 -5.36
N THR A 82 20.09 3.93 -6.66
CA THR A 82 21.16 3.74 -7.65
C THR A 82 22.13 4.92 -7.66
N SER A 83 23.36 4.71 -8.15
CA SER A 83 24.41 5.75 -8.16
C SER A 83 24.08 6.97 -9.02
N ASP A 84 23.23 6.81 -10.04
CA ASP A 84 22.70 7.91 -10.87
C ASP A 84 21.58 8.68 -10.16
N GLY A 85 21.03 8.13 -9.06
CA GLY A 85 19.96 8.73 -8.29
C GLY A 85 18.57 8.61 -8.93
N GLU A 86 18.41 7.89 -10.04
CA GLU A 86 17.18 7.84 -10.81
C GLU A 86 16.24 6.70 -10.35
N HIS A 87 16.76 5.66 -9.68
CA HIS A 87 15.98 4.50 -9.29
C HIS A 87 16.29 4.04 -7.86
N TYR A 88 15.37 3.24 -7.32
CA TYR A 88 15.61 2.36 -6.18
C TYR A 88 15.75 0.92 -6.67
N ILE A 89 16.68 0.17 -6.08
CA ILE A 89 16.74 -1.30 -6.20
C ILE A 89 16.14 -1.88 -4.93
N ILE A 90 15.04 -2.62 -5.10
CA ILE A 90 14.28 -3.18 -3.98
C ILE A 90 14.54 -4.67 -3.86
N ASN A 91 14.90 -5.09 -2.63
CA ASN A 91 15.14 -6.48 -2.25
C ASN A 91 14.45 -6.80 -0.93
N GLY A 92 13.74 -7.92 -0.87
CA GLY A 92 13.05 -8.38 0.33
C GLY A 92 11.82 -9.21 0.05
N ALA A 93 10.95 -9.32 1.05
CA ALA A 93 9.70 -10.07 0.91
C ALA A 93 8.60 -9.46 1.77
N LYS A 94 7.38 -9.47 1.25
CA LYS A 94 6.15 -9.15 1.96
C LYS A 94 5.30 -10.40 2.12
N THR A 95 4.48 -10.43 3.16
CA THR A 95 3.59 -11.57 3.44
C THR A 95 2.18 -11.08 3.79
N TRP A 96 1.20 -11.96 3.68
CA TRP A 96 -0.21 -11.66 3.89
C TRP A 96 -0.74 -10.55 2.98
N THR A 97 -0.16 -10.44 1.78
CA THR A 97 -0.55 -9.41 0.81
C THR A 97 -1.82 -9.86 0.09
N THR A 98 -2.95 -9.32 0.54
CA THR A 98 -4.28 -9.65 -0.02
C THR A 98 -4.36 -9.22 -1.47
N LEU A 99 -4.87 -10.13 -2.33
CA LEU A 99 -5.11 -9.95 -3.76
C LEU A 99 -3.89 -9.52 -4.60
N ALA A 100 -2.66 -9.77 -4.12
CA ALA A 100 -1.45 -9.43 -4.88
C ALA A 100 -1.40 -10.11 -6.26
N GLN A 101 -2.01 -11.29 -6.42
CA GLN A 101 -2.10 -12.00 -7.69
C GLN A 101 -2.89 -11.26 -8.78
N ASN A 102 -3.74 -10.31 -8.38
CA ASN A 102 -4.58 -9.52 -9.29
C ASN A 102 -4.18 -8.04 -9.32
N ALA A 103 -3.25 -7.62 -8.47
CA ALA A 103 -2.88 -6.21 -8.32
C ALA A 103 -1.98 -5.75 -9.48
N ASP A 104 -2.24 -4.55 -9.99
CA ASP A 104 -1.33 -3.84 -10.91
C ASP A 104 -0.23 -3.10 -10.13
N TRP A 105 -0.55 -2.61 -8.93
CA TRP A 105 0.34 -1.82 -8.10
C TRP A 105 0.38 -2.30 -6.65
N ILE A 106 1.53 -2.19 -6.02
CA ILE A 106 1.69 -2.37 -4.58
C ILE A 106 2.21 -1.09 -3.94
N PHE A 107 1.54 -0.61 -2.89
CA PHE A 107 2.11 0.43 -2.03
C PHE A 107 2.90 -0.22 -0.89
N CYS A 108 4.19 0.02 -0.88
CA CYS A 108 5.15 -0.75 -0.12
C CYS A 108 5.92 0.12 0.88
N LEU A 109 6.02 -0.35 2.13
CA LEU A 109 6.96 0.18 3.10
C LEU A 109 8.31 -0.50 2.93
N THR A 110 9.35 0.28 2.71
CA THR A 110 10.72 -0.20 2.49
C THR A 110 11.71 0.53 3.38
N ARG A 111 12.82 -0.11 3.68
CA ARG A 111 13.95 0.45 4.42
C ARG A 111 14.90 1.14 3.46
N THR A 112 14.91 2.47 3.46
CA THR A 112 15.86 3.28 2.67
C THR A 112 17.09 3.66 3.47
N GLU A 113 16.97 3.75 4.81
CA GLU A 113 18.06 4.06 5.70
C GLU A 113 17.98 3.25 7.00
N THR A 114 19.11 2.92 7.60
CA THR A 114 19.19 2.28 8.91
C THR A 114 19.63 3.31 9.94
N THR A 115 18.72 3.63 10.87
CA THR A 115 18.94 4.57 11.97
C THR A 115 18.83 3.86 13.32
N SER A 116 19.15 4.57 14.42
CA SER A 116 18.98 4.06 15.78
C SER A 116 17.50 3.89 16.17
N ILE A 117 16.59 4.60 15.48
CA ILE A 117 15.16 4.56 15.73
C ILE A 117 14.51 3.76 14.59
N LYS A 118 13.91 2.61 14.90
CA LYS A 118 13.35 1.68 13.91
C LYS A 118 12.34 2.32 12.94
N GLN A 119 11.58 3.30 13.41
CA GLN A 119 10.55 4.01 12.65
C GLN A 119 11.12 4.98 11.62
N GLU A 120 12.34 5.45 11.83
CA GLU A 120 13.05 6.30 10.88
C GLU A 120 13.66 5.47 9.76
N GLY A 121 13.94 6.10 8.63
CA GLY A 121 14.50 5.43 7.46
C GLY A 121 13.56 4.45 6.75
N ILE A 122 12.25 4.51 7.05
CA ILE A 122 11.22 3.80 6.31
C ILE A 122 10.60 4.75 5.29
N SER A 123 10.52 4.30 4.04
CA SER A 123 9.94 5.05 2.92
C SER A 123 8.70 4.36 2.36
N PHE A 124 7.82 5.13 1.74
CA PHE A 124 6.59 4.66 1.11
C PHE A 124 6.76 4.73 -0.41
N ILE A 125 6.87 3.59 -1.06
CA ILE A 125 7.17 3.49 -2.49
C ILE A 125 6.04 2.76 -3.22
N LEU A 126 5.61 3.31 -4.36
CA LEU A 126 4.66 2.69 -5.27
C LEU A 126 5.42 1.83 -6.29
N ILE A 127 5.06 0.55 -6.40
CA ILE A 127 5.77 -0.40 -7.26
C ILE A 127 4.76 -1.01 -8.24
N ASP A 128 5.06 -0.95 -9.53
CA ASP A 128 4.32 -1.67 -10.56
C ASP A 128 4.59 -3.17 -10.40
N MET A 129 3.53 -3.96 -10.21
CA MET A 129 3.62 -5.41 -10.00
C MET A 129 4.11 -6.18 -11.22
N LYS A 130 4.15 -5.55 -12.40
CA LYS A 130 4.70 -6.12 -13.63
C LYS A 130 6.21 -5.90 -13.76
N THR A 131 6.84 -5.19 -12.80
CA THR A 131 8.29 -4.95 -12.83
C THR A 131 9.05 -6.27 -12.70
N PRO A 132 10.08 -6.52 -13.55
CA PRO A 132 10.91 -7.70 -13.44
C PRO A 132 11.54 -7.86 -12.05
N GLY A 133 11.60 -9.10 -11.55
CA GLY A 133 12.13 -9.43 -10.23
C GLY A 133 11.07 -9.53 -9.13
N ILE A 134 9.79 -9.32 -9.46
CA ILE A 134 8.66 -9.55 -8.55
C ILE A 134 8.13 -10.95 -8.77
N GLU A 135 8.00 -11.72 -7.69
CA GLU A 135 7.38 -13.04 -7.68
C GLU A 135 6.25 -13.06 -6.62
N VAL A 136 5.05 -13.46 -7.04
CA VAL A 136 3.89 -13.61 -6.17
C VAL A 136 3.63 -15.09 -5.94
N LYS A 137 3.60 -15.52 -4.67
CA LYS A 137 3.30 -16.90 -4.27
C LYS A 137 2.04 -16.97 -3.42
N PRO A 138 1.10 -17.87 -3.72
CA PRO A 138 -0.10 -18.03 -2.94
C PRO A 138 0.20 -18.52 -1.52
N ILE A 139 -0.59 -18.02 -0.57
CA ILE A 139 -0.75 -18.59 0.77
C ILE A 139 -2.15 -19.16 0.81
N ILE A 140 -2.26 -20.50 0.89
CA ILE A 140 -3.55 -21.15 1.00
C ILE A 140 -4.00 -21.08 2.45
N THR A 141 -5.17 -20.51 2.69
CA THR A 141 -5.76 -20.34 4.01
C THR A 141 -6.49 -21.60 4.48
N ILE A 142 -6.91 -21.66 5.74
CA ILE A 142 -7.50 -22.86 6.34
C ILE A 142 -8.81 -23.31 5.67
N ASP A 143 -9.49 -22.37 5.02
CA ASP A 143 -10.70 -22.61 4.21
C ASP A 143 -10.41 -23.17 2.80
N GLY A 144 -9.13 -23.28 2.43
CA GLY A 144 -8.66 -23.72 1.12
C GLY A 144 -8.63 -22.64 0.05
N GLU A 145 -8.95 -21.40 0.39
CA GLU A 145 -9.01 -20.30 -0.55
C GLU A 145 -7.63 -19.64 -0.77
N HIS A 146 -7.49 -18.94 -1.91
CA HIS A 146 -6.31 -18.18 -2.28
C HIS A 146 -6.64 -16.68 -2.35
N GLU A 147 -6.58 -16.01 -1.21
CA GLU A 147 -6.79 -14.56 -1.13
C GLU A 147 -5.49 -13.80 -0.84
N VAL A 148 -4.63 -14.38 -0.02
CA VAL A 148 -3.40 -13.75 0.46
C VAL A 148 -2.14 -14.37 -0.15
N ASN A 149 -1.07 -13.58 -0.20
CA ASN A 149 0.15 -13.95 -0.90
C ASN A 149 1.41 -13.57 -0.13
N SER A 150 2.50 -14.26 -0.45
CA SER A 150 3.86 -13.77 -0.27
C SER A 150 4.32 -13.09 -1.56
N VAL A 151 4.92 -11.91 -1.45
CA VAL A 151 5.48 -11.15 -2.58
C VAL A 151 6.97 -11.00 -2.35
N PHE A 152 7.76 -11.49 -3.29
CA PHE A 152 9.23 -11.45 -3.24
C PHE A 152 9.74 -10.40 -4.22
N PHE A 153 10.75 -9.67 -3.79
CA PHE A 153 11.45 -8.66 -4.59
C PHE A 153 12.92 -9.06 -4.71
N THR A 154 13.39 -9.23 -5.93
CA THR A 154 14.80 -9.55 -6.25
C THR A 154 15.29 -8.55 -7.28
N ASP A 155 16.13 -7.61 -6.84
CA ASP A 155 16.71 -6.54 -7.64
C ASP A 155 15.68 -5.75 -8.45
N VAL A 156 14.50 -5.50 -7.86
CA VAL A 156 13.39 -4.79 -8.51
C VAL A 156 13.75 -3.32 -8.67
N LYS A 157 13.83 -2.86 -9.91
CA LYS A 157 14.21 -1.49 -10.27
C LYS A 157 12.97 -0.60 -10.35
N VAL A 158 12.87 0.39 -9.45
CA VAL A 158 11.72 1.29 -9.33
C VAL A 158 12.17 2.74 -9.48
N PRO A 159 11.52 3.56 -10.32
CA PRO A 159 11.86 4.98 -10.46
C PRO A 159 11.72 5.74 -9.14
N VAL A 160 12.62 6.70 -8.89
CA VAL A 160 12.57 7.53 -7.66
C VAL A 160 11.31 8.38 -7.57
N GLU A 161 10.70 8.72 -8.69
CA GLU A 161 9.42 9.42 -8.78
C GLU A 161 8.24 8.66 -8.17
N ASN A 162 8.39 7.36 -7.93
CA ASN A 162 7.38 6.54 -7.27
C ASN A 162 7.46 6.60 -5.73
N LEU A 163 8.44 7.32 -5.16
CA LEU A 163 8.49 7.63 -3.74
C LEU A 163 7.39 8.64 -3.40
N ILE A 164 6.51 8.31 -2.46
CA ILE A 164 5.52 9.25 -1.96
C ILE A 164 6.12 10.15 -0.88
N GLY A 165 5.96 11.44 -1.05
CA GLY A 165 6.44 12.47 -0.11
C GLY A 165 7.97 12.47 0.02
N GLU A 166 8.49 12.39 1.24
CA GLU A 166 9.91 12.45 1.57
C GLU A 166 10.48 11.07 1.92
N GLU A 167 11.72 10.83 1.52
CA GLU A 167 12.48 9.64 1.92
C GLU A 167 12.62 9.58 3.45
N GLY A 168 12.44 8.40 4.03
CA GLY A 168 12.50 8.20 5.48
C GLY A 168 11.22 8.58 6.25
N LYS A 169 10.18 9.11 5.59
CA LYS A 169 8.91 9.54 6.23
C LYS A 169 7.76 8.55 6.07
N GLY A 170 8.00 7.40 5.47
CA GLY A 170 6.98 6.37 5.20
C GLY A 170 6.23 5.89 6.44
N TRP A 171 6.89 5.89 7.61
CA TRP A 171 6.21 5.58 8.88
C TRP A 171 5.10 6.56 9.23
N THR A 172 5.30 7.84 8.95
CA THR A 172 4.28 8.89 9.16
C THR A 172 3.09 8.64 8.22
N TYR A 173 3.35 8.26 6.97
CA TYR A 173 2.30 7.99 5.99
C TYR A 173 1.53 6.70 6.33
N ALA A 174 2.22 5.68 6.85
CA ALA A 174 1.57 4.47 7.36
C ALA A 174 0.66 4.76 8.56
N LYS A 175 1.12 5.57 9.53
CA LYS A 175 0.28 5.99 10.67
C LYS A 175 -0.95 6.79 10.20
N PHE A 176 -0.79 7.68 9.24
CA PHE A 176 -1.92 8.41 8.67
C PHE A 176 -2.97 7.45 8.10
N LEU A 177 -2.53 6.43 7.35
CA LEU A 177 -3.42 5.40 6.83
C LEU A 177 -4.14 4.64 7.94
N PHE A 178 -3.43 4.19 8.98
CA PHE A 178 -4.03 3.50 10.12
C PHE A 178 -5.05 4.38 10.86
N CYS A 179 -4.76 5.67 11.04
CA CYS A 179 -5.72 6.60 11.65
C CYS A 179 -7.02 6.71 10.82
N LEU A 180 -6.92 6.70 9.50
CA LEU A 180 -8.11 6.74 8.63
C LEU A 180 -8.95 5.46 8.75
N LEU A 181 -8.30 4.29 8.81
CA LEU A 181 -8.97 3.01 8.98
C LEU A 181 -9.64 2.91 10.35
N TYR A 182 -8.91 3.28 11.42
CA TYR A 182 -9.43 3.25 12.79
C TYR A 182 -10.65 4.16 13.00
N THR A 183 -10.63 5.37 12.43
CA THR A 183 -11.76 6.31 12.56
C THR A 183 -12.98 5.88 11.76
N SER A 184 -12.85 5.02 10.77
CA SER A 184 -14.00 4.41 10.07
C SER A 184 -14.63 3.28 10.88
N ASP A 185 -13.84 2.52 11.66
CA ASP A 185 -14.31 1.44 12.52
C ASP A 185 -14.90 1.95 13.86
N ALA A 186 -14.36 3.05 14.41
CA ALA A 186 -14.81 3.62 15.69
C ALA A 186 -16.19 4.33 15.62
N ALA A 187 -16.85 4.34 14.46
CA ALA A 187 -18.21 4.85 14.32
C ALA A 187 -19.28 3.78 14.64
N ASP A 188 -18.88 2.54 14.93
CA ASP A 188 -19.76 1.42 15.20
C ASP A 188 -19.93 1.08 16.71
N ASP A 189 -19.31 1.89 17.63
CA ASP A 189 -19.48 1.80 19.10
C ASP A 189 -20.46 2.86 19.65
#